data_7d265f2421cffae5c53ce4f6b1267031
#
_entry.id   7d265f2421cffae5c53ce4f6b1267031
#
_cell.length_a   1.000
_cell.length_b   1.000
_cell.length_c   1.000
_cell.angle_alpha   90.00
_cell.angle_beta   90.00
_cell.angle_gamma   90.00
#
_symmetry.space_group_name_H-M   'P 1'
#
loop_
_entity.id
_entity.type
_entity.pdbx_description
1 polymer ?
#
loop_
_entity_poly.entity_id
_entity_poly.type
_entity_poly.pdbx_seq_one_letter_code
_entity_poly.pdbx_strand_id
1 'polypeptide(L)'
;MPCGPIYNIDQVFADPQVKHLGIAVPVHHPGRGDIHVVGQPVTLSRTPASVVSSLPEPGAHTDEILRDAGYSDLEITRFHANKIV
;
A
#
# COMPACT_ATOMS: atom_id res chain seq x y z
N MET A 1 14.63 1.25 -34.15
CA MET A 1 14.22 2.40 -33.35
C MET A 1 13.33 1.88 -32.19
N PRO A 2 13.67 2.10 -30.93
CA PRO A 2 12.82 1.67 -29.85
C PRO A 2 11.52 2.49 -29.85
N CYS A 3 10.39 1.81 -29.85
CA CYS A 3 9.07 2.45 -29.83
C CYS A 3 8.08 1.55 -29.09
N GLY A 4 7.02 2.14 -28.62
CA GLY A 4 5.93 1.44 -27.95
C GLY A 4 4.65 2.28 -27.88
N PRO A 5 3.52 1.68 -27.55
CA PRO A 5 2.27 2.40 -27.41
C PRO A 5 2.27 3.30 -26.17
N ILE A 6 1.48 4.35 -26.21
CA ILE A 6 1.18 5.19 -25.04
C ILE A 6 -0.13 4.69 -24.47
N TYR A 7 -0.08 4.13 -23.26
CA TYR A 7 -1.22 3.55 -22.58
C TYR A 7 -1.80 4.49 -21.50
N ASN A 8 -3.10 4.41 -21.29
CA ASN A 8 -3.73 4.84 -20.03
C ASN A 8 -3.61 3.71 -18.98
N ILE A 9 -4.04 3.95 -17.75
CA ILE A 9 -3.82 3.02 -16.64
C ILE A 9 -4.51 1.67 -16.85
N ASP A 10 -5.72 1.64 -17.34
CA ASP A 10 -6.44 0.39 -17.61
C ASP A 10 -5.78 -0.42 -18.72
N GLN A 11 -5.28 0.23 -19.76
CA GLN A 11 -4.53 -0.41 -20.84
C GLN A 11 -3.19 -1.01 -20.37
N VAL A 12 -2.48 -0.32 -19.46
CA VAL A 12 -1.25 -0.85 -18.86
C VAL A 12 -1.53 -2.17 -18.14
N PHE A 13 -2.55 -2.22 -17.29
CA PHE A 13 -2.89 -3.44 -16.55
C PHE A 13 -3.55 -4.52 -17.41
N ALA A 14 -4.02 -4.19 -18.61
CA ALA A 14 -4.50 -5.16 -19.60
C ALA A 14 -3.40 -5.74 -20.47
N ASP A 15 -2.22 -5.13 -20.50
CA ASP A 15 -1.09 -5.57 -21.33
C ASP A 15 -0.61 -6.99 -20.95
N PRO A 16 -0.41 -7.90 -21.92
CA PRO A 16 0.04 -9.26 -21.64
C PRO A 16 1.38 -9.35 -20.90
N GLN A 17 2.33 -8.46 -21.17
CA GLN A 17 3.64 -8.45 -20.50
C GLN A 17 3.49 -8.02 -19.04
N VAL A 18 2.68 -7.02 -18.76
CA VAL A 18 2.38 -6.57 -17.39
C VAL A 18 1.70 -7.68 -16.57
N LYS A 19 0.78 -8.41 -17.18
CA LYS A 19 0.14 -9.59 -16.56
C LYS A 19 1.13 -10.71 -16.31
N HIS A 20 2.02 -10.98 -17.25
CA HIS A 20 3.06 -12.01 -17.12
C HIS A 20 4.02 -11.70 -15.96
N LEU A 21 4.41 -10.45 -15.78
CA LEU A 21 5.28 -10.00 -14.70
C LEU A 21 4.60 -9.98 -13.34
N GLY A 22 3.28 -10.09 -13.27
CA GLY A 22 2.54 -10.07 -12.02
C GLY A 22 2.62 -8.74 -11.27
N ILE A 23 2.68 -7.62 -11.99
CA ILE A 23 2.87 -6.28 -11.40
C ILE A 23 1.65 -5.85 -10.59
N ALA A 24 0.44 -6.23 -10.99
CA ALA A 24 -0.78 -5.96 -10.26
C ALA A 24 -0.96 -7.02 -9.16
N VAL A 25 -0.62 -6.69 -7.93
CA VAL A 25 -0.72 -7.59 -6.77
C VAL A 25 -2.08 -7.43 -6.10
N PRO A 26 -2.89 -8.50 -6.00
CA PRO A 26 -4.17 -8.43 -5.31
C PRO A 26 -3.98 -8.32 -3.79
N VAL A 27 -4.72 -7.42 -3.16
CA VAL A 27 -4.76 -7.26 -1.71
C VAL A 27 -6.19 -7.02 -1.25
N HIS A 28 -6.52 -7.48 -0.04
CA HIS A 28 -7.82 -7.24 0.56
C HIS A 28 -7.78 -5.98 1.43
N HIS A 29 -8.63 -5.01 1.12
CA HIS A 29 -8.80 -3.80 1.92
C HIS A 29 -10.09 -3.89 2.75
N PRO A 30 -10.05 -3.72 4.09
CA PRO A 30 -11.22 -3.92 4.94
C PRO A 30 -12.45 -3.05 4.58
N GLY A 31 -12.20 -1.84 4.07
CA GLY A 31 -13.27 -0.91 3.71
C GLY A 31 -13.64 -0.88 2.21
N ARG A 32 -12.82 -1.47 1.34
CA ARG A 32 -12.97 -1.38 -0.12
C ARG A 32 -13.03 -2.72 -0.84
N GLY A 33 -12.88 -3.82 -0.10
CA GLY A 33 -12.81 -5.17 -0.68
C GLY A 33 -11.48 -5.46 -1.37
N ASP A 34 -11.52 -6.30 -2.39
CA ASP A 34 -10.33 -6.70 -3.12
C ASP A 34 -9.88 -5.59 -4.09
N ILE A 35 -8.65 -5.13 -3.90
CA ILE A 35 -7.99 -4.13 -4.74
C ILE A 35 -6.66 -4.66 -5.24
N HIS A 36 -6.06 -3.97 -6.21
CA HIS A 36 -4.73 -4.28 -6.70
C HIS A 36 -3.78 -3.13 -6.40
N VAL A 37 -2.58 -3.47 -5.97
CA VAL A 37 -1.48 -2.52 -5.79
C VAL A 37 -0.34 -2.86 -6.72
N VAL A 38 0.50 -1.87 -7.05
CA VAL A 38 1.68 -2.09 -7.87
C VAL A 38 2.73 -2.82 -7.03
N GLY A 39 3.17 -3.97 -7.52
CA GLY A 39 4.21 -4.78 -6.87
C GLY A 39 5.61 -4.25 -7.10
N GLN A 40 6.58 -4.96 -6.56
CA GLN A 40 7.99 -4.64 -6.74
C GLN A 40 8.46 -5.01 -8.15
N PRO A 41 9.24 -4.13 -8.82
CA PRO A 41 9.77 -4.42 -10.15
C PRO A 41 10.97 -5.37 -10.13
N VAL A 42 11.56 -5.60 -8.97
CA VAL A 42 12.76 -6.44 -8.80
C VAL A 42 12.38 -7.75 -8.12
N THR A 43 12.89 -8.85 -8.65
CA THR A 43 12.76 -10.18 -8.05
C THR A 43 14.03 -10.54 -7.29
N LEU A 44 13.90 -10.81 -5.98
CA LEU A 44 14.99 -11.25 -5.12
C LEU A 44 14.84 -12.74 -4.83
N SER A 45 15.90 -13.51 -5.06
CA SER A 45 15.85 -14.99 -4.96
C SER A 45 15.80 -15.50 -3.51
N ARG A 46 16.45 -14.80 -2.57
CA ARG A 46 16.53 -15.22 -1.17
C ARG A 46 15.49 -14.54 -0.27
N THR A 47 15.19 -13.30 -0.58
CA THR A 47 14.26 -12.45 0.19
C THR A 47 13.23 -11.86 -0.77
N PRO A 48 12.31 -12.70 -1.31
CA PRO A 48 11.30 -12.20 -2.24
C PRO A 48 10.42 -11.14 -1.57
N ALA A 49 10.04 -10.13 -2.36
CA ALA A 49 9.10 -9.12 -1.91
C ALA A 49 7.72 -9.73 -1.67
N SER A 50 7.06 -9.29 -0.63
CA SER A 50 5.68 -9.66 -0.34
C SER A 50 4.89 -8.43 0.11
N VAL A 51 3.62 -8.39 -0.25
CA VAL A 51 2.69 -7.38 0.26
C VAL A 51 2.14 -7.87 1.58
N VAL A 52 2.55 -7.23 2.68
CA VAL A 52 2.19 -7.65 4.04
C VAL A 52 0.80 -7.14 4.44
N SER A 53 0.43 -5.95 3.95
CA SER A 53 -0.85 -5.33 4.27
C SER A 53 -1.35 -4.48 3.10
N SER A 54 -2.64 -4.18 3.10
CA SER A 54 -3.24 -3.24 2.17
C SER A 54 -2.91 -1.79 2.52
N LEU A 55 -3.40 -0.86 1.71
CA LEU A 55 -3.32 0.57 2.01
C LEU A 55 -4.13 0.89 3.28
N PRO A 56 -3.54 1.56 4.27
CA PRO A 56 -4.28 1.97 5.47
C PRO A 56 -5.17 3.19 5.16
N GLU A 57 -6.23 3.33 5.94
CA GLU A 57 -6.97 4.59 5.96
C GLU A 57 -6.15 5.68 6.71
N PRO A 58 -6.36 6.97 6.39
CA PRO A 58 -5.68 8.06 7.09
C PRO A 58 -5.85 7.96 8.60
N GLY A 59 -4.74 7.99 9.34
CA GLY A 59 -4.75 7.90 10.79
C GLY A 59 -4.92 6.51 11.39
N ALA A 60 -5.00 5.45 10.58
CA ALA A 60 -5.21 4.08 11.06
C ALA A 60 -4.15 3.58 12.05
N HIS A 61 -2.93 4.07 11.94
CA HIS A 61 -1.80 3.66 12.79
C HIS A 61 -1.33 4.76 13.76
N THR A 62 -2.04 5.86 13.86
CA THR A 62 -1.62 7.01 14.69
C THR A 62 -1.43 6.62 16.14
N ASP A 63 -2.39 5.95 16.76
CA ASP A 63 -2.32 5.57 18.16
C ASP A 63 -1.23 4.55 18.44
N GLU A 64 -1.05 3.58 17.55
CA GLU A 64 -0.01 2.58 17.64
C GLU A 64 1.38 3.22 17.60
N ILE A 65 1.62 4.10 16.63
CA ILE A 65 2.90 4.81 16.48
C ILE A 65 3.19 5.69 17.72
N LEU A 66 2.19 6.37 18.24
CA LEU A 66 2.38 7.20 19.43
C LEU A 66 2.67 6.37 20.69
N ARG A 67 2.04 5.20 20.85
CA ARG A 67 2.38 4.26 21.93
C ARG A 67 3.82 3.75 21.82
N ASP A 68 4.24 3.38 20.63
CA ASP A 68 5.62 2.93 20.36
C ASP A 68 6.65 4.04 20.62
N ALA A 69 6.26 5.29 20.42
CA ALA A 69 7.10 6.45 20.75
C ALA A 69 7.13 6.79 22.26
N GLY A 70 6.33 6.10 23.08
CA GLY A 70 6.34 6.25 24.53
C GLY A 70 5.24 7.14 25.10
N TYR A 71 4.26 7.57 24.32
CA TYR A 71 3.11 8.33 24.81
C TYR A 71 2.10 7.41 25.48
N SER A 72 1.50 7.88 26.57
CA SER A 72 0.42 7.19 27.28
C SER A 72 -0.92 7.34 26.54
N ASP A 73 -1.85 6.41 26.81
CA ASP A 73 -3.21 6.49 26.24
C ASP A 73 -3.94 7.78 26.62
N LEU A 74 -3.64 8.34 27.80
CA LEU A 74 -4.20 9.62 28.25
C LEU A 74 -3.69 10.79 27.40
N GLU A 75 -2.41 10.80 27.07
CA GLU A 75 -1.81 11.82 26.21
C GLU A 75 -2.34 11.71 24.78
N ILE A 76 -2.47 10.50 24.25
CA ILE A 76 -3.05 10.23 22.93
C ILE A 76 -4.49 10.74 22.85
N THR A 77 -5.29 10.47 23.89
CA THR A 77 -6.67 10.98 23.98
C THR A 77 -6.70 12.51 23.97
N ARG A 78 -5.76 13.16 24.64
CA ARG A 78 -5.62 14.63 24.62
C ARG A 78 -5.24 15.15 23.24
N PHE A 79 -4.39 14.45 22.52
CA PHE A 79 -4.00 14.83 21.16
C PHE A 79 -5.19 14.79 20.20
N HIS A 80 -6.02 13.77 20.28
CA HIS A 80 -7.28 13.71 19.51
C HIS A 80 -8.24 14.81 19.90
N ALA A 81 -8.45 15.06 21.20
CA ALA A 81 -9.35 16.11 21.70
C ALA A 81 -8.93 17.51 21.26
N ASN A 82 -7.62 17.76 21.19
CA ASN A 82 -7.05 19.04 20.77
C ASN A 82 -6.80 19.12 19.25
N LYS A 83 -7.21 18.11 18.49
CA LYS A 83 -7.00 18.01 17.03
C LYS A 83 -5.53 18.17 16.61
N ILE A 84 -4.62 17.63 17.41
CA ILE A 84 -3.19 17.56 17.09
C ILE A 84 -2.93 16.40 16.13
N VAL A 85 -3.65 15.33 16.28
CA VAL A 85 -3.65 14.15 15.43
C VAL A 85 -5.06 13.76 15.00
#